data_ea01ab035e1c29236f3e802c1bdeab5e
#
_entry.id   ea01ab035e1c29236f3e802c1bdeab5e
#
_cell.length_a   1.000
_cell.length_b   1.000
_cell.length_c   1.000
_cell.angle_alpha   90.00
_cell.angle_beta   90.00
_cell.angle_gamma   90.00
#
_symmetry.space_group_name_H-M   'P 1'
#
loop_
_entity.id
_entity.type
_entity.pdbx_description
1 polymer ?
#
loop_
_entity_poly.entity_id
_entity_poly.type
_entity_poly.pdbx_seq_one_letter_code
_entity_poly.pdbx_strand_id
1 'polypeptide(L)'
;VRNATLRNAIYLLIGVSSVAWFSLAYLNGLDLSKVRDFFGLIPKVVSIDLLVIAAFVKWGWKYKIFRGWLVPFPDLSGTWVGCIHSDWKNPQTGEKPPPIPVMLTVNQSFFHVSCVMRTSEMESFSYSEGFLIDVDRQIKKVAYSYTSKPRLSLSERSIPHDGTAFFQIIEKPNLKLVGRYWTERLTKGEIILEYYSTELLEDLPNTIGEHPVTEHENRR
;
A
#
# COMPACT_ATOMS: atom_id res chain seq x y z
N VAL A 1 2.37 14.02 -4.92
CA VAL A 1 2.64 13.56 -6.31
C VAL A 1 2.96 14.79 -7.13
N ARG A 2 4.17 14.89 -7.64
CA ARG A 2 4.67 16.08 -8.32
C ARG A 2 4.12 16.21 -9.75
N ASN A 3 4.08 17.44 -10.27
CA ASN A 3 3.60 17.82 -11.59
C ASN A 3 4.21 17.00 -12.75
N ALA A 4 5.38 16.40 -12.57
CA ALA A 4 6.05 15.58 -13.58
C ALA A 4 5.25 14.31 -13.94
N THR A 5 4.68 13.62 -12.96
CA THR A 5 3.89 12.39 -13.20
C THR A 5 2.58 12.71 -13.94
N LEU A 6 1.92 13.80 -13.56
CA LEU A 6 0.71 14.27 -14.23
C LEU A 6 1.00 14.66 -15.69
N ARG A 7 2.09 15.39 -15.92
CA ARG A 7 2.53 15.79 -17.26
C ARG A 7 2.78 14.57 -18.15
N ASN A 8 3.47 13.56 -17.63
CA ASN A 8 3.75 12.33 -18.36
C ASN A 8 2.48 11.55 -18.70
N ALA A 9 1.52 11.50 -17.75
CA ALA A 9 0.22 10.88 -17.98
C ALA A 9 -0.57 11.59 -19.10
N ILE A 10 -0.56 12.92 -19.11
CA ILE A 10 -1.21 13.71 -20.17
C ILE A 10 -0.57 13.44 -21.53
N TYR A 11 0.77 13.44 -21.62
CA TYR A 11 1.47 13.16 -22.90
C TYR A 11 1.19 11.74 -23.40
N LEU A 12 1.17 10.75 -22.50
CA LEU A 12 0.81 9.37 -22.85
C LEU A 12 -0.63 9.31 -23.39
N LEU A 13 -1.58 9.96 -22.72
CA LEU A 13 -2.98 9.98 -23.15
C LEU A 13 -3.12 10.64 -24.52
N ILE A 14 -2.49 11.80 -24.75
CA ILE A 14 -2.50 12.47 -26.06
C ILE A 14 -1.93 11.53 -27.13
N GLY A 15 -0.84 10.83 -26.84
CA GLY A 15 -0.25 9.86 -27.77
C GLY A 15 -1.20 8.72 -28.11
N VAL A 16 -1.83 8.11 -27.11
CA VAL A 16 -2.82 7.04 -27.29
C VAL A 16 -4.01 7.53 -28.10
N SER A 17 -4.60 8.68 -27.74
CA SER A 17 -5.71 9.30 -28.46
C SER A 17 -5.35 9.56 -29.92
N SER A 18 -4.16 10.10 -30.18
CA SER A 18 -3.69 10.36 -31.55
C SER A 18 -3.58 9.07 -32.37
N VAL A 19 -2.97 8.02 -31.80
CA VAL A 19 -2.86 6.71 -32.46
C VAL A 19 -4.26 6.14 -32.73
N ALA A 20 -5.16 6.19 -31.76
CA ALA A 20 -6.54 5.73 -31.94
C ALA A 20 -7.25 6.49 -33.05
N TRP A 21 -7.09 7.83 -33.09
CA TRP A 21 -7.72 8.68 -34.10
C TRP A 21 -7.23 8.35 -35.51
N PHE A 22 -5.92 8.32 -35.73
CA PHE A 22 -5.37 8.00 -37.03
C PHE A 22 -5.69 6.57 -37.47
N SER A 23 -5.65 5.61 -36.55
CA SER A 23 -6.00 4.22 -36.85
C SER A 23 -7.46 4.09 -37.28
N LEU A 24 -8.39 4.71 -36.55
CA LEU A 24 -9.81 4.69 -36.87
C LEU A 24 -10.10 5.40 -38.21
N ALA A 25 -9.43 6.54 -38.50
CA ALA A 25 -9.58 7.25 -39.75
C ALA A 25 -9.11 6.37 -40.91
N TYR A 26 -7.92 5.76 -40.79
CA TYR A 26 -7.37 4.87 -41.81
C TYR A 26 -8.26 3.66 -42.08
N LEU A 27 -8.69 2.95 -41.02
CA LEU A 27 -9.49 1.74 -41.15
C LEU A 27 -10.90 1.99 -41.73
N ASN A 28 -11.46 3.20 -41.52
CA ASN A 28 -12.78 3.56 -42.04
C ASN A 28 -12.70 4.39 -43.35
N GLY A 29 -11.51 4.64 -43.92
CA GLY A 29 -11.35 5.45 -45.12
C GLY A 29 -11.86 6.89 -44.96
N LEU A 30 -11.77 7.47 -43.74
CA LEU A 30 -12.28 8.80 -43.43
C LEU A 30 -11.25 9.87 -43.78
N ASP A 31 -11.74 11.01 -44.28
CA ASP A 31 -10.95 12.16 -44.60
C ASP A 31 -10.94 13.16 -43.41
N LEU A 32 -9.85 13.17 -42.67
CA LEU A 32 -9.70 14.02 -41.48
C LEU A 32 -9.67 15.51 -41.79
N SER A 33 -9.59 15.92 -43.07
CA SER A 33 -9.74 17.32 -43.47
C SER A 33 -11.21 17.77 -43.43
N LYS A 34 -12.14 16.83 -43.47
CA LYS A 34 -13.58 17.09 -43.34
C LYS A 34 -14.01 17.19 -41.88
N VAL A 35 -14.55 18.32 -41.51
CA VAL A 35 -15.00 18.63 -40.16
C VAL A 35 -15.93 17.53 -39.61
N ARG A 36 -16.85 17.02 -40.42
CA ARG A 36 -17.80 15.97 -40.04
C ARG A 36 -17.10 14.66 -39.68
N ASP A 37 -16.13 14.23 -40.48
CA ASP A 37 -15.40 12.97 -40.29
C ASP A 37 -14.48 13.09 -39.08
N PHE A 38 -13.82 14.24 -38.92
CA PHE A 38 -12.99 14.55 -37.78
C PHE A 38 -13.81 14.48 -36.45
N PHE A 39 -14.87 15.24 -36.32
CA PHE A 39 -15.66 15.26 -35.08
C PHE A 39 -16.47 13.98 -34.86
N GLY A 40 -16.82 13.26 -35.93
CA GLY A 40 -17.51 11.97 -35.84
C GLY A 40 -16.70 10.86 -35.15
N LEU A 41 -15.37 11.00 -35.08
CA LEU A 41 -14.48 10.06 -34.38
C LEU A 41 -14.40 10.29 -32.86
N ILE A 42 -14.76 11.48 -32.37
CA ILE A 42 -14.61 11.82 -30.93
C ILE A 42 -15.22 10.77 -30.01
N PRO A 43 -16.50 10.35 -30.15
CA PRO A 43 -17.07 9.37 -29.23
C PRO A 43 -16.33 8.03 -29.23
N LYS A 44 -15.82 7.59 -30.38
CA LYS A 44 -15.09 6.34 -30.52
C LYS A 44 -13.71 6.43 -29.85
N VAL A 45 -12.98 7.52 -30.08
CA VAL A 45 -11.66 7.75 -29.47
C VAL A 45 -11.79 7.86 -27.95
N VAL A 46 -12.76 8.63 -27.44
CA VAL A 46 -13.03 8.75 -26.01
C VAL A 46 -13.36 7.40 -25.40
N SER A 47 -14.15 6.55 -26.08
CA SER A 47 -14.45 5.20 -25.59
C SER A 47 -13.19 4.33 -25.49
N ILE A 48 -12.29 4.41 -26.49
CA ILE A 48 -11.02 3.69 -26.47
C ILE A 48 -10.14 4.21 -25.31
N ASP A 49 -10.03 5.52 -25.16
CA ASP A 49 -9.23 6.13 -24.09
C ASP A 49 -9.71 5.69 -22.70
N LEU A 50 -11.02 5.67 -22.49
CA LEU A 50 -11.61 5.19 -21.22
C LEU A 50 -11.30 3.72 -20.97
N LEU A 51 -11.35 2.86 -21.99
CA LEU A 51 -10.99 1.45 -21.86
C LEU A 51 -9.49 1.28 -21.55
N VAL A 52 -8.62 2.05 -22.21
CA VAL A 52 -7.17 2.02 -21.94
C VAL A 52 -6.88 2.49 -20.52
N ILE A 53 -7.51 3.58 -20.05
CA ILE A 53 -7.37 4.08 -18.69
C ILE A 53 -7.86 3.03 -17.69
N ALA A 54 -9.03 2.42 -17.93
CA ALA A 54 -9.58 1.39 -17.05
C ALA A 54 -8.66 0.15 -16.96
N ALA A 55 -8.13 -0.31 -18.10
CA ALA A 55 -7.17 -1.41 -18.15
C ALA A 55 -5.85 -1.05 -17.42
N PHE A 56 -5.36 0.18 -17.61
CA PHE A 56 -4.17 0.66 -16.91
C PHE A 56 -4.39 0.72 -15.40
N VAL A 57 -5.49 1.31 -14.94
CA VAL A 57 -5.84 1.42 -13.50
C VAL A 57 -6.04 0.05 -12.88
N LYS A 58 -6.59 -0.92 -13.61
CA LYS A 58 -6.86 -2.26 -13.08
C LYS A 58 -5.61 -3.14 -13.05
N TRP A 59 -4.78 -3.11 -14.09
CA TRP A 59 -3.64 -4.02 -14.24
C TRP A 59 -2.33 -3.33 -14.60
N GLY A 60 -2.38 -2.32 -15.49
CA GLY A 60 -1.20 -1.72 -16.13
C GLY A 60 -0.22 -1.10 -15.14
N TRP A 61 -0.72 -0.44 -14.11
CA TRP A 61 0.11 0.26 -13.13
C TRP A 61 1.12 -0.63 -12.37
N LYS A 62 0.88 -1.95 -12.31
CA LYS A 62 1.77 -2.92 -11.66
C LYS A 62 3.02 -3.23 -12.47
N TYR A 63 2.99 -2.99 -13.80
CA TYR A 63 4.13 -3.31 -14.65
C TYR A 63 5.32 -2.39 -14.39
N LYS A 64 6.50 -3.01 -14.34
CA LYS A 64 7.78 -2.31 -14.07
C LYS A 64 8.07 -1.17 -15.05
N ILE A 65 7.59 -1.26 -16.31
CA ILE A 65 7.80 -0.26 -17.36
C ILE A 65 7.21 1.11 -16.98
N PHE A 66 6.17 1.16 -16.15
CA PHE A 66 5.52 2.42 -15.73
C PHE A 66 6.07 2.99 -14.42
N ARG A 67 6.92 2.23 -13.71
CA ARG A 67 7.44 2.64 -12.41
C ARG A 67 8.38 3.84 -12.52
N GLY A 68 8.20 4.79 -11.64
CA GLY A 68 9.03 5.98 -11.48
C GLY A 68 8.62 7.16 -12.35
N TRP A 69 8.23 6.94 -13.63
CA TRP A 69 7.87 8.03 -14.52
C TRP A 69 6.36 8.27 -14.64
N LEU A 70 5.53 7.23 -14.52
CA LEU A 70 4.07 7.31 -14.57
C LEU A 70 3.45 6.90 -13.22
N VAL A 71 3.97 5.86 -12.58
CA VAL A 71 3.54 5.35 -11.28
C VAL A 71 4.65 5.59 -10.26
N PRO A 72 4.53 6.61 -9.40
CA PRO A 72 5.61 7.00 -8.48
C PRO A 72 5.74 6.09 -7.26
N PHE A 73 4.70 5.34 -6.92
CA PHE A 73 4.66 4.46 -5.74
C PHE A 73 4.90 3.00 -6.13
N PRO A 74 5.53 2.20 -5.25
CA PRO A 74 5.68 0.77 -5.45
C PRO A 74 4.38 0.03 -5.19
N ASP A 75 4.26 -1.18 -5.73
CA ASP A 75 3.23 -2.15 -5.35
C ASP A 75 3.68 -2.85 -4.06
N LEU A 76 2.92 -2.65 -2.99
CA LEU A 76 3.14 -3.25 -1.67
C LEU A 76 2.15 -4.39 -1.39
N SER A 77 1.29 -4.74 -2.36
CA SER A 77 0.27 -5.79 -2.19
C SER A 77 0.89 -7.10 -1.72
N GLY A 78 0.25 -7.73 -0.74
CA GLY A 78 0.67 -9.01 -0.20
C GLY A 78 0.79 -9.01 1.31
N THR A 79 1.45 -10.03 1.82
CA THR A 79 1.69 -10.26 3.24
C THR A 79 3.14 -9.99 3.59
N TRP A 80 3.33 -9.28 4.67
CA TRP A 80 4.60 -8.90 5.24
C TRP A 80 4.69 -9.43 6.67
N VAL A 81 5.85 -9.92 7.07
CA VAL A 81 6.06 -10.48 8.41
C VAL A 81 7.29 -9.87 9.06
N GLY A 82 7.29 -9.82 10.37
CA GLY A 82 8.41 -9.28 11.12
C GLY A 82 8.11 -9.08 12.59
N CYS A 83 8.74 -8.04 13.17
CA CYS A 83 8.62 -7.79 14.60
C CYS A 83 8.37 -6.32 14.91
N ILE A 84 7.63 -6.11 16.01
CA ILE A 84 7.45 -4.82 16.68
C ILE A 84 8.41 -4.76 17.88
N HIS A 85 9.19 -3.70 17.98
CA HIS A 85 10.01 -3.34 19.14
C HIS A 85 9.31 -2.22 19.89
N SER A 86 8.51 -2.56 20.89
CA SER A 86 7.76 -1.58 21.70
C SER A 86 8.64 -0.92 22.76
N ASP A 87 8.41 0.36 23.03
CA ASP A 87 9.02 1.07 24.17
C ASP A 87 8.19 0.97 25.45
N TRP A 88 7.02 0.32 25.39
CA TRP A 88 6.20 0.05 26.57
C TRP A 88 7.01 -0.73 27.61
N LYS A 89 6.83 -0.38 28.87
CA LYS A 89 7.44 -1.08 30.01
C LYS A 89 6.36 -1.70 30.87
N ASN A 90 6.58 -2.93 31.28
CA ASN A 90 5.72 -3.58 32.25
C ASN A 90 5.72 -2.77 33.56
N PRO A 91 4.55 -2.31 34.06
CA PRO A 91 4.48 -1.51 35.27
C PRO A 91 5.01 -2.24 36.53
N GLN A 92 5.00 -3.57 36.54
CA GLN A 92 5.42 -4.39 37.70
C GLN A 92 6.93 -4.67 37.66
N THR A 93 7.51 -4.94 36.48
CA THR A 93 8.92 -5.33 36.36
C THR A 93 9.81 -4.20 35.85
N GLY A 94 9.25 -3.18 35.22
CA GLY A 94 10.00 -2.09 34.56
C GLY A 94 10.67 -2.51 33.26
N GLU A 95 10.52 -3.75 32.83
CA GLU A 95 11.17 -4.31 31.64
C GLU A 95 10.33 -4.08 30.37
N LYS A 96 11.03 -3.98 29.24
CA LYS A 96 10.39 -3.96 27.92
C LYS A 96 10.06 -5.38 27.47
N PRO A 97 8.95 -5.59 26.72
CA PRO A 97 8.67 -6.90 26.15
C PRO A 97 9.76 -7.26 25.11
N PRO A 98 10.03 -8.54 24.90
CA PRO A 98 10.78 -9.02 23.75
C PRO A 98 10.11 -8.57 22.45
N PRO A 99 10.81 -8.67 21.29
CA PRO A 99 10.21 -8.37 20.00
C PRO A 99 8.90 -9.13 19.79
N ILE A 100 7.84 -8.41 19.42
CA ILE A 100 6.49 -8.95 19.24
C ILE A 100 6.33 -9.37 17.77
N PRO A 101 6.11 -10.65 17.48
CA PRO A 101 5.85 -11.11 16.12
C PRO A 101 4.60 -10.46 15.53
N VAL A 102 4.70 -10.04 14.27
CA VAL A 102 3.63 -9.29 13.60
C VAL A 102 3.53 -9.65 12.12
N MET A 103 2.32 -9.64 11.63
CA MET A 103 2.00 -9.74 10.21
C MET A 103 1.24 -8.48 9.78
N LEU A 104 1.63 -7.92 8.62
CA LEU A 104 0.93 -6.85 7.95
C LEU A 104 0.45 -7.34 6.59
N THR A 105 -0.86 -7.27 6.36
CA THR A 105 -1.45 -7.54 5.05
C THR A 105 -1.78 -6.23 4.38
N VAL A 106 -1.25 -6.02 3.17
CA VAL A 106 -1.47 -4.81 2.37
C VAL A 106 -2.28 -5.17 1.13
N ASN A 107 -3.48 -4.60 1.02
CA ASN A 107 -4.30 -4.67 -0.19
C ASN A 107 -4.21 -3.34 -0.92
N GLN A 108 -3.64 -3.34 -2.13
CA GLN A 108 -3.37 -2.11 -2.87
C GLN A 108 -3.98 -2.16 -4.27
N SER A 109 -4.64 -1.08 -4.63
CA SER A 109 -5.04 -0.73 -5.99
C SER A 109 -4.29 0.52 -6.46
N PHE A 110 -4.56 0.98 -7.67
CA PHE A 110 -3.97 2.22 -8.16
C PHE A 110 -4.32 3.45 -7.30
N PHE A 111 -5.56 3.51 -6.79
CA PHE A 111 -6.07 4.66 -6.04
C PHE A 111 -6.10 4.45 -4.52
N HIS A 112 -6.00 3.23 -4.07
CA HIS A 112 -6.26 2.90 -2.67
C HIS A 112 -5.23 1.89 -2.16
N VAL A 113 -4.84 2.07 -0.91
CA VAL A 113 -4.05 1.12 -0.14
C VAL A 113 -4.75 0.91 1.19
N SER A 114 -4.91 -0.33 1.62
CA SER A 114 -5.42 -0.66 2.95
C SER A 114 -4.47 -1.62 3.65
N CYS A 115 -4.35 -1.45 4.96
CA CYS A 115 -3.42 -2.17 5.79
C CYS A 115 -4.15 -2.85 6.94
N VAL A 116 -3.94 -4.14 7.11
CA VAL A 116 -4.40 -4.89 8.29
C VAL A 116 -3.19 -5.49 8.97
N MET A 117 -2.95 -5.09 10.20
CA MET A 117 -1.84 -5.59 11.00
C MET A 117 -2.35 -6.53 12.09
N ARG A 118 -1.73 -7.69 12.22
CA ARG A 118 -2.10 -8.72 13.19
C ARG A 118 -0.91 -9.14 14.02
N THR A 119 -1.15 -9.25 15.32
CA THR A 119 -0.33 -10.00 16.25
C THR A 119 -1.18 -11.14 16.82
N SER A 120 -0.63 -12.03 17.62
CA SER A 120 -1.43 -13.05 18.29
C SER A 120 -2.47 -12.46 19.27
N GLU A 121 -2.33 -11.21 19.69
CA GLU A 121 -3.20 -10.54 20.65
C GLU A 121 -4.11 -9.46 20.08
N MET A 122 -3.68 -8.79 19.00
CA MET A 122 -4.32 -7.58 18.48
C MET A 122 -4.51 -7.66 16.98
N GLU A 123 -5.59 -7.07 16.50
CA GLU A 123 -5.83 -6.81 15.10
C GLU A 123 -6.08 -5.31 14.89
N SER A 124 -5.41 -4.73 13.89
CA SER A 124 -5.51 -3.30 13.56
C SER A 124 -5.93 -3.12 12.13
N PHE A 125 -6.87 -2.22 11.90
CA PHE A 125 -7.40 -1.87 10.57
C PHE A 125 -7.10 -0.43 10.27
N SER A 126 -6.49 -0.17 9.12
CA SER A 126 -6.27 1.20 8.65
C SER A 126 -7.58 1.86 8.21
N TYR A 127 -7.67 3.18 8.40
CA TYR A 127 -8.79 4.00 7.95
C TYR A 127 -8.37 5.28 7.20
N SER A 128 -7.07 5.58 7.21
CA SER A 128 -6.50 6.69 6.45
C SER A 128 -5.08 6.35 6.07
N GLU A 129 -4.80 6.29 4.78
CA GLU A 129 -3.52 5.83 4.23
C GLU A 129 -2.99 6.79 3.17
N GLY A 130 -1.67 6.82 3.02
CA GLY A 130 -1.04 7.64 2.01
C GLY A 130 0.42 7.31 1.75
N PHE A 131 0.84 7.55 0.50
CA PHE A 131 2.23 7.50 0.12
C PHE A 131 2.87 8.88 0.19
N LEU A 132 4.05 8.95 0.76
CA LEU A 132 4.93 10.11 0.78
C LEU A 132 6.12 9.79 -0.13
N ILE A 133 6.06 10.28 -1.36
CA ILE A 133 7.09 10.00 -2.36
C ILE A 133 7.78 11.30 -2.76
N ASP A 134 9.08 11.35 -2.56
CA ASP A 134 9.97 12.38 -3.09
C ASP A 134 11.10 11.70 -3.88
N VAL A 135 10.98 11.75 -5.20
CA VAL A 135 11.91 11.06 -6.11
C VAL A 135 13.30 11.72 -6.06
N ASP A 136 13.36 13.04 -5.92
CA ASP A 136 14.63 13.78 -5.93
C ASP A 136 15.45 13.46 -4.67
N ARG A 137 14.79 13.24 -3.54
CA ARG A 137 15.43 12.87 -2.28
C ARG A 137 15.45 11.35 -2.04
N GLN A 138 14.99 10.55 -2.99
CA GLN A 138 14.85 9.10 -2.88
C GLN A 138 14.02 8.65 -1.65
N ILE A 139 13.04 9.49 -1.26
CA ILE A 139 12.16 9.17 -0.15
C ILE A 139 10.94 8.42 -0.69
N LYS A 140 10.74 7.20 -0.19
CA LYS A 140 9.56 6.38 -0.46
C LYS A 140 9.02 5.90 0.87
N LYS A 141 7.86 6.41 1.25
CA LYS A 141 7.24 6.08 2.54
C LYS A 141 5.76 5.82 2.35
N VAL A 142 5.21 4.96 3.20
CA VAL A 142 3.77 4.78 3.38
C VAL A 142 3.44 5.08 4.83
N ALA A 143 2.36 5.80 5.05
CA ALA A 143 1.83 6.11 6.36
C ALA A 143 0.36 5.72 6.41
N TYR A 144 -0.11 5.26 7.56
CA TYR A 144 -1.53 5.03 7.79
C TYR A 144 -1.91 5.23 9.26
N SER A 145 -3.13 5.69 9.47
CA SER A 145 -3.79 5.71 10.78
C SER A 145 -4.70 4.50 10.90
N TYR A 146 -4.78 3.93 12.09
CA TYR A 146 -5.48 2.67 12.32
C TYR A 146 -6.21 2.66 13.66
N THR A 147 -7.25 1.86 13.74
CA THR A 147 -7.87 1.41 15.00
C THR A 147 -7.41 -0.01 15.29
N SER A 148 -6.92 -0.24 16.50
CA SER A 148 -6.48 -1.55 16.99
C SER A 148 -7.48 -2.11 17.99
N LYS A 149 -7.83 -3.39 17.81
CA LYS A 149 -8.76 -4.11 18.67
C LYS A 149 -8.10 -5.36 19.25
N PRO A 150 -8.16 -5.59 20.57
CA PRO A 150 -7.68 -6.83 21.16
C PRO A 150 -8.62 -7.99 20.84
N ARG A 151 -8.12 -9.22 20.90
CA ARG A 151 -8.96 -10.41 20.98
C ARG A 151 -9.85 -10.33 22.22
N LEU A 152 -11.07 -10.86 22.16
CA LEU A 152 -12.04 -10.75 23.25
C LEU A 152 -11.51 -11.28 24.60
N SER A 153 -10.74 -12.36 24.56
CA SER A 153 -10.09 -12.95 25.75
C SER A 153 -9.07 -12.03 26.43
N LEU A 154 -8.62 -10.97 25.76
CA LEU A 154 -7.60 -10.04 26.23
C LEU A 154 -8.14 -8.62 26.44
N SER A 155 -9.46 -8.43 26.29
CA SER A 155 -10.11 -7.12 26.38
C SER A 155 -9.96 -6.44 27.74
N GLU A 156 -9.85 -7.22 28.82
CA GLU A 156 -9.59 -6.69 30.18
C GLU A 156 -8.18 -6.12 30.33
N ARG A 157 -7.21 -6.70 29.62
CA ARG A 157 -5.79 -6.29 29.68
C ARG A 157 -5.46 -5.20 28.66
N SER A 158 -6.13 -5.19 27.54
CA SER A 158 -5.85 -4.27 26.43
C SER A 158 -7.14 -3.71 25.86
N ILE A 159 -7.28 -2.40 25.90
CA ILE A 159 -8.43 -1.69 25.32
C ILE A 159 -8.20 -1.34 23.85
N PRO A 160 -9.26 -1.22 23.03
CA PRO A 160 -9.16 -0.66 21.71
C PRO A 160 -8.53 0.73 21.75
N HIS A 161 -7.74 1.05 20.72
CA HIS A 161 -7.07 2.35 20.64
C HIS A 161 -6.71 2.69 19.21
N ASP A 162 -6.55 3.98 18.96
CA ASP A 162 -6.07 4.49 17.68
C ASP A 162 -4.55 4.70 17.70
N GLY A 163 -3.98 4.65 16.51
CA GLY A 163 -2.57 4.88 16.31
C GLY A 163 -2.22 5.25 14.87
N THR A 164 -0.96 5.58 14.67
CA THR A 164 -0.41 5.84 13.35
C THR A 164 0.88 5.06 13.16
N ALA A 165 1.04 4.47 11.99
CA ALA A 165 2.26 3.80 11.56
C ALA A 165 2.85 4.51 10.34
N PHE A 166 4.17 4.53 10.27
CA PHE A 166 4.91 5.22 9.25
C PHE A 166 6.11 4.38 8.82
N PHE A 167 6.14 3.92 7.57
CA PHE A 167 7.17 3.02 7.05
C PHE A 167 7.97 3.66 5.94
N GLN A 168 9.28 3.53 6.01
CA GLN A 168 10.17 3.70 4.88
C GLN A 168 10.15 2.40 4.06
N ILE A 169 9.98 2.53 2.74
CA ILE A 169 9.98 1.41 1.81
C ILE A 169 11.41 1.24 1.28
N ILE A 170 12.03 0.14 1.60
CA ILE A 170 13.37 -0.24 1.16
C ILE A 170 13.20 -1.32 0.09
N GLU A 171 13.55 -0.99 -1.16
CA GLU A 171 13.39 -1.92 -2.28
C GLU A 171 14.65 -2.76 -2.53
N LYS A 172 15.81 -2.30 -2.09
CA LYS A 172 17.09 -2.96 -2.34
C LYS A 172 17.94 -2.99 -1.07
N PRO A 173 18.74 -4.06 -0.80
CA PRO A 173 18.86 -5.31 -1.60
C PRO A 173 17.60 -6.18 -1.53
N ASN A 174 16.88 -6.16 -0.41
CA ASN A 174 15.64 -6.89 -0.18
C ASN A 174 14.49 -5.93 0.10
N LEU A 175 13.29 -6.31 -0.32
CA LEU A 175 12.11 -5.52 -0.09
C LEU A 175 11.70 -5.59 1.40
N LYS A 176 11.77 -4.43 2.08
CA LYS A 176 11.50 -4.29 3.52
C LYS A 176 10.68 -3.03 3.80
N LEU A 177 9.89 -3.08 4.86
CA LEU A 177 9.25 -1.93 5.47
C LEU A 177 9.88 -1.70 6.85
N VAL A 178 10.53 -0.56 7.03
CA VAL A 178 11.14 -0.18 8.30
C VAL A 178 10.46 1.09 8.78
N GLY A 179 9.87 1.03 9.96
CA GLY A 179 9.02 2.12 10.40
C GLY A 179 8.90 2.29 11.89
N ARG A 180 8.01 3.20 12.23
CA ARG A 180 7.66 3.56 13.61
C ARG A 180 6.15 3.62 13.73
N TYR A 181 5.67 3.41 14.95
CA TYR A 181 4.28 3.65 15.30
C TYR A 181 4.18 4.43 16.59
N TRP A 182 3.05 5.09 16.76
CA TRP A 182 2.64 5.71 18.03
C TRP A 182 1.13 5.57 18.19
N THR A 183 0.69 5.52 19.42
CA THR A 183 -0.71 5.31 19.78
C THR A 183 -1.22 6.39 20.72
N GLU A 184 -2.52 6.58 20.80
CA GLU A 184 -3.16 7.45 21.78
C GLU A 184 -2.86 7.04 23.24
N ARG A 185 -2.48 5.78 23.48
CA ARG A 185 -2.03 5.27 24.79
C ARG A 185 -0.59 5.66 25.14
N LEU A 186 -0.02 6.59 24.40
CA LEU A 186 1.36 7.09 24.57
C LEU A 186 2.43 6.00 24.41
N THR A 187 2.11 4.87 23.79
CA THR A 187 3.10 3.87 23.41
C THR A 187 3.65 4.17 22.01
N LYS A 188 4.91 3.87 21.80
CA LYS A 188 5.60 4.00 20.51
C LYS A 188 6.57 2.86 20.34
N GLY A 189 7.06 2.68 19.13
CA GLY A 189 8.05 1.67 18.85
C GLY A 189 8.47 1.63 17.39
N GLU A 190 9.35 0.69 17.10
CA GLU A 190 9.85 0.44 15.75
C GLU A 190 9.23 -0.86 15.22
N ILE A 191 9.00 -0.90 13.90
CA ILE A 191 8.47 -2.08 13.21
C ILE A 191 9.38 -2.36 12.04
N ILE A 192 9.79 -3.61 11.91
CA ILE A 192 10.60 -4.09 10.79
C ILE A 192 9.86 -5.26 10.17
N LEU A 193 9.52 -5.14 8.87
CA LEU A 193 8.77 -6.13 8.13
C LEU A 193 9.52 -6.51 6.86
N GLU A 194 9.54 -7.79 6.55
CA GLU A 194 10.03 -8.35 5.30
C GLU A 194 8.88 -8.89 4.46
N TYR A 195 9.00 -8.79 3.14
CA TYR A 195 7.99 -9.32 2.24
C TYR A 195 7.94 -10.85 2.34
N TYR A 196 6.75 -11.39 2.57
CA TYR A 196 6.56 -12.82 2.81
C TYR A 196 5.86 -13.53 1.66
N SER A 197 4.69 -13.00 1.21
CA SER A 197 3.88 -13.67 0.19
C SER A 197 3.06 -12.66 -0.63
N THR A 198 2.74 -13.02 -1.87
CA THR A 198 1.78 -12.29 -2.71
C THR A 198 0.33 -12.49 -2.25
N GLU A 199 0.06 -13.54 -1.48
CA GLU A 199 -1.26 -13.83 -0.95
C GLU A 199 -1.58 -12.92 0.24
N LEU A 200 -2.85 -12.56 0.38
CA LEU A 200 -3.35 -11.80 1.51
C LEU A 200 -3.77 -12.78 2.61
N LEU A 201 -2.85 -13.13 3.50
CA LEU A 201 -3.13 -14.08 4.57
C LEU A 201 -4.06 -13.45 5.60
N GLU A 202 -5.02 -14.23 6.08
CA GLU A 202 -6.03 -13.79 7.06
C GLU A 202 -5.63 -14.11 8.51
N ASP A 203 -4.66 -15.01 8.71
CA ASP A 203 -4.15 -15.38 10.03
C ASP A 203 -2.63 -15.46 10.04
N LEU A 204 -2.05 -15.37 11.24
CA LEU A 204 -0.61 -15.44 11.47
C LEU A 204 -0.07 -16.82 11.05
N PRO A 205 0.95 -16.86 10.19
CA PRO A 205 1.63 -18.12 9.91
C PRO A 205 2.23 -18.73 11.17
N ASN A 206 2.08 -20.04 11.37
CA ASN A 206 2.62 -20.77 12.53
C ASN A 206 4.13 -20.60 12.73
N THR A 207 4.84 -20.18 11.68
CA THR A 207 6.29 -19.94 11.69
C THR A 207 6.70 -18.64 12.39
N ILE A 208 5.76 -17.73 12.68
CA ILE A 208 6.06 -16.38 13.20
C ILE A 208 6.20 -16.35 14.72
N GLY A 209 5.68 -17.36 15.43
CA GLY A 209 5.71 -17.45 16.88
C GLY A 209 4.56 -16.71 17.58
N GLU A 210 4.41 -16.96 18.87
CA GLU A 210 3.38 -16.38 19.72
C GLU A 210 3.83 -15.03 20.32
N HIS A 211 2.88 -14.28 20.87
CA HIS A 211 3.17 -13.05 21.60
C HIS A 211 3.91 -13.40 22.93
N PRO A 212 5.03 -12.72 23.25
CA PRO A 212 5.87 -13.08 24.40
C PRO A 212 5.13 -13.11 25.74
N VAL A 213 4.12 -12.26 25.93
CA VAL A 213 3.34 -12.21 27.16
C VAL A 213 2.40 -13.41 27.26
N THR A 214 1.74 -13.79 26.18
CA THR A 214 0.86 -14.97 26.13
C THR A 214 1.65 -16.26 26.29
N GLU A 215 2.84 -16.34 25.74
CA GLU A 215 3.72 -17.50 25.89
C GLU A 215 4.12 -17.73 27.37
N HIS A 216 4.37 -16.66 28.13
CA HIS A 216 4.66 -16.75 29.56
C HIS A 216 3.45 -17.17 30.39
N GLU A 217 2.25 -16.75 30.04
CA GLU A 217 1.00 -17.16 30.74
C GLU A 217 0.68 -18.64 30.49
N ASN A 218 0.90 -19.14 29.27
CA ASN A 218 0.66 -20.55 28.91
C ASN A 218 1.65 -21.54 29.52
N ARG A 219 2.83 -21.07 30.00
CA ARG A 219 3.85 -21.89 30.65
C ARG A 219 3.71 -21.96 32.20
N ARG A 220 2.75 -21.28 32.77
CA ARG A 220 2.43 -21.32 34.20
C ARG A 220 1.20 -22.18 34.48
#